data_fe9b6479cf01b19501573ad2328ebab8
#
_entry.id   fe9b6479cf01b19501573ad2328ebab8
#
_cell.length_a   1.000
_cell.length_b   1.000
_cell.length_c   1.000
_cell.angle_alpha   90.00
_cell.angle_beta   90.00
_cell.angle_gamma   90.00
#
_symmetry.space_group_name_H-M   'P 1'
#
loop_
_entity.id
_entity.type
_entity.pdbx_description
1 polymer ?
#
loop_
_entity_poly.entity_id
_entity_poly.type
_entity_poly.pdbx_seq_one_letter_code
_entity_poly.pdbx_strand_id
1 'polypeptide(L)'
;MPVFTNPRSTPNFSKAPSLEDVESIAAEALATIPEEFRRHVGNVRIQVDDFPSDEVEKAMELETPFDLLGLYQGVSMMERGAGHVANDIDRIFLYRRPILDYWCESDEDLPHIVRHVLIHEIGHHFGLSDEDMERLEEEADAAAAKR
;
A
#
# COMPACT_ATOMS: atom_id res chain seq x y z
N MET A 1 -43.38 1.16 -4.94
CA MET A 1 -42.18 1.13 -5.77
C MET A 1 -41.04 1.91 -5.12
N PRO A 2 -39.93 1.28 -4.87
CA PRO A 2 -38.82 2.00 -4.24
C PRO A 2 -38.27 3.05 -5.19
N VAL A 3 -38.12 4.24 -4.69
CA VAL A 3 -37.53 5.34 -5.43
C VAL A 3 -36.05 5.35 -5.09
N PHE A 4 -35.23 5.12 -6.08
CA PHE A 4 -33.78 5.26 -5.90
C PHE A 4 -33.46 6.73 -5.87
N THR A 5 -33.26 7.26 -4.68
CA THR A 5 -33.07 8.67 -4.50
C THR A 5 -31.76 9.14 -5.11
N ASN A 6 -30.67 8.93 -4.47
CA ASN A 6 -29.38 9.42 -4.96
C ASN A 6 -28.41 8.25 -5.04
N PRO A 7 -27.89 7.92 -6.24
CA PRO A 7 -26.93 6.83 -6.39
C PRO A 7 -25.70 6.97 -5.49
N ARG A 8 -25.34 8.21 -5.14
CA ARG A 8 -24.18 8.45 -4.27
C ARG A 8 -24.43 8.11 -2.81
N SER A 9 -25.69 8.07 -2.40
CA SER A 9 -26.05 7.74 -1.02
C SER A 9 -26.34 6.25 -0.83
N THR A 10 -26.38 5.48 -1.91
CA THR A 10 -26.64 4.04 -1.86
C THR A 10 -25.29 3.29 -1.84
N PRO A 11 -25.06 2.48 -0.80
CA PRO A 11 -23.82 1.68 -0.78
C PRO A 11 -23.74 0.80 -2.01
N ASN A 12 -22.55 0.72 -2.60
CA ASN A 12 -22.31 -0.13 -3.75
C ASN A 12 -21.76 -1.48 -3.30
N PHE A 13 -22.62 -2.49 -3.27
CA PHE A 13 -22.23 -3.84 -2.89
C PHE A 13 -22.03 -4.76 -4.10
N SER A 14 -22.18 -4.22 -5.31
CA SER A 14 -22.11 -5.03 -6.52
C SER A 14 -20.71 -5.18 -7.10
N LYS A 15 -19.77 -4.35 -6.67
CA LYS A 15 -18.40 -4.40 -7.17
C LYS A 15 -17.40 -4.24 -6.02
N ALA A 16 -16.39 -5.08 -6.03
CA ALA A 16 -15.26 -4.92 -5.13
C ALA A 16 -14.44 -3.67 -5.53
N PRO A 17 -13.68 -3.08 -4.59
CA PRO A 17 -12.76 -2.01 -4.94
C PRO A 17 -11.85 -2.40 -6.10
N SER A 18 -11.73 -1.53 -7.10
CA SER A 18 -10.93 -1.77 -8.29
C SER A 18 -9.45 -1.49 -8.05
N LEU A 19 -8.60 -1.78 -9.04
CA LEU A 19 -7.20 -1.38 -8.99
C LEU A 19 -7.08 0.13 -8.80
N GLU A 20 -7.89 0.90 -9.52
CA GLU A 20 -7.89 2.37 -9.41
C GLU A 20 -8.36 2.84 -8.05
N ASP A 21 -9.33 2.15 -7.45
CA ASP A 21 -9.80 2.46 -6.11
C ASP A 21 -8.67 2.25 -5.09
N VAL A 22 -7.94 1.15 -5.20
CA VAL A 22 -6.81 0.88 -4.30
C VAL A 22 -5.68 1.90 -4.51
N GLU A 23 -5.43 2.29 -5.76
CA GLU A 23 -4.45 3.35 -6.04
C GLU A 23 -4.81 4.66 -5.37
N SER A 24 -6.08 5.05 -5.43
CA SER A 24 -6.56 6.28 -4.80
C SER A 24 -6.44 6.21 -3.28
N ILE A 25 -6.82 5.08 -2.69
CA ILE A 25 -6.68 4.87 -1.26
C ILE A 25 -5.21 4.94 -0.85
N ALA A 26 -4.33 4.34 -1.65
CA ALA A 26 -2.89 4.34 -1.36
C ALA A 26 -2.29 5.75 -1.43
N ALA A 27 -2.69 6.55 -2.42
CA ALA A 27 -2.22 7.92 -2.55
C ALA A 27 -2.63 8.76 -1.33
N GLU A 28 -3.87 8.61 -0.88
CA GLU A 28 -4.34 9.30 0.33
C GLU A 28 -3.61 8.80 1.57
N ALA A 29 -3.39 7.50 1.65
CA ALA A 29 -2.67 6.90 2.77
C ALA A 29 -1.24 7.44 2.86
N LEU A 30 -0.55 7.51 1.73
CA LEU A 30 0.81 8.04 1.68
C LEU A 30 0.86 9.49 2.18
N ALA A 31 -0.17 10.27 1.87
CA ALA A 31 -0.25 11.67 2.32
C ALA A 31 -0.46 11.80 3.83
N THR A 32 -0.92 10.77 4.51
CA THR A 32 -1.10 10.79 5.97
C THR A 32 0.17 10.44 6.74
N ILE A 33 1.16 9.86 6.07
CA ILE A 33 2.43 9.51 6.71
C ILE A 33 3.17 10.80 7.08
N PRO A 34 3.74 10.89 8.29
CA PRO A 34 4.45 12.11 8.72
C PRO A 34 5.51 12.54 7.73
N GLU A 35 5.60 13.86 7.50
CA GLU A 35 6.51 14.43 6.50
C GLU A 35 7.97 14.09 6.77
N GLU A 36 8.38 14.08 8.03
CA GLU A 36 9.76 13.73 8.39
C GLU A 36 10.13 12.33 7.94
N PHE A 37 9.15 11.43 7.86
CA PHE A 37 9.36 10.08 7.34
C PHE A 37 9.29 10.07 5.82
N ARG A 38 8.32 10.77 5.24
CA ARG A 38 8.17 10.84 3.78
C ARG A 38 9.40 11.40 3.07
N ARG A 39 10.16 12.28 3.73
CA ARG A 39 11.39 12.83 3.16
C ARG A 39 12.43 11.76 2.86
N HIS A 40 12.46 10.70 3.65
CA HIS A 40 13.40 9.59 3.43
C HIS A 40 12.98 8.66 2.30
N VAL A 41 11.72 8.70 1.95
CA VAL A 41 11.16 7.83 0.93
C VAL A 41 11.51 8.32 -0.48
N GLY A 42 11.67 9.65 -0.65
CA GLY A 42 12.03 10.25 -1.92
C GLY A 42 10.96 10.05 -2.98
N ASN A 43 11.38 9.74 -4.19
CA ASN A 43 10.47 9.48 -5.30
C ASN A 43 10.06 8.01 -5.33
N VAL A 44 8.98 7.69 -4.62
CA VAL A 44 8.44 6.34 -4.62
C VAL A 44 7.20 6.32 -5.48
N ARG A 45 7.11 5.34 -6.36
CA ARG A 45 5.92 5.10 -7.16
C ARG A 45 5.15 3.93 -6.57
N ILE A 46 3.86 4.13 -6.39
CA ILE A 46 2.97 3.05 -5.96
C ILE A 46 2.40 2.40 -7.21
N GLN A 47 2.50 1.08 -7.28
CA GLN A 47 1.92 0.29 -8.36
C GLN A 47 0.99 -0.76 -7.75
N VAL A 48 -0.24 -0.82 -8.26
CA VAL A 48 -1.22 -1.80 -7.77
C VAL A 48 -1.42 -2.86 -8.83
N ASP A 49 -1.15 -4.11 -8.47
CA ASP A 49 -1.40 -5.28 -9.31
C ASP A 49 -2.38 -6.20 -8.59
N ASP A 50 -3.02 -7.10 -9.30
CA ASP A 50 -3.94 -8.04 -8.64
C ASP A 50 -3.19 -9.05 -7.77
N PHE A 51 -2.08 -9.58 -8.27
CA PHE A 51 -1.27 -10.58 -7.56
C PHE A 51 0.22 -10.33 -7.77
N PRO A 52 1.08 -10.85 -6.88
CA PRO A 52 2.51 -10.85 -7.14
C PRO A 52 2.82 -11.62 -8.43
N SER A 53 3.89 -11.22 -9.10
CA SER A 53 4.38 -11.94 -10.27
C SER A 53 4.93 -13.31 -9.87
N ASP A 54 5.09 -14.22 -10.83
CA ASP A 54 5.70 -15.52 -10.58
C ASP A 54 7.11 -15.37 -10.03
N GLU A 55 7.86 -14.38 -10.50
CA GLU A 55 9.21 -14.11 -10.03
C GLU A 55 9.21 -13.71 -8.55
N VAL A 56 8.28 -12.87 -8.15
CA VAL A 56 8.15 -12.45 -6.75
C VAL A 56 7.73 -13.63 -5.87
N GLU A 57 6.77 -14.43 -6.33
CA GLU A 57 6.34 -15.60 -5.57
C GLU A 57 7.52 -16.54 -5.29
N LYS A 58 8.36 -16.77 -6.28
CA LYS A 58 9.53 -17.62 -6.10
C LYS A 58 10.57 -16.99 -5.20
N ALA A 59 10.87 -15.72 -5.42
CA ALA A 59 11.88 -15.01 -4.63
C ALA A 59 11.51 -14.92 -3.15
N MET A 60 10.23 -14.72 -2.86
CA MET A 60 9.73 -14.59 -1.49
C MET A 60 9.28 -15.92 -0.88
N GLU A 61 9.40 -17.01 -1.64
CA GLU A 61 9.01 -18.35 -1.20
C GLU A 61 7.58 -18.40 -0.67
N LEU A 62 6.66 -17.81 -1.41
CA LEU A 62 5.25 -17.77 -1.01
C LEU A 62 4.59 -19.12 -1.25
N GLU A 63 3.77 -19.57 -0.29
CA GLU A 63 2.99 -20.78 -0.44
C GLU A 63 1.81 -20.55 -1.36
N THR A 64 1.19 -19.36 -1.27
CA THR A 64 0.10 -18.94 -2.15
C THR A 64 0.32 -17.50 -2.57
N PRO A 65 -0.25 -17.07 -3.72
CA PRO A 65 -0.15 -15.68 -4.12
C PRO A 65 -0.88 -14.71 -3.17
N PHE A 66 -1.71 -15.21 -2.25
CA PHE A 66 -2.40 -14.40 -1.25
C PHE A 66 -1.54 -14.07 -0.03
N ASP A 67 -0.36 -14.67 0.09
CA ASP A 67 0.48 -14.52 1.28
C ASP A 67 1.21 -13.18 1.36
N LEU A 68 1.20 -12.39 0.30
CA LEU A 68 1.93 -11.12 0.24
C LEU A 68 0.97 -9.99 -0.12
N LEU A 69 0.84 -9.00 0.76
CA LEU A 69 -0.06 -7.87 0.54
C LEU A 69 0.64 -6.71 -0.18
N GLY A 70 1.95 -6.59 -0.01
CA GLY A 70 2.72 -5.54 -0.65
C GLY A 70 4.21 -5.84 -0.64
N LEU A 71 4.97 -5.07 -1.40
CA LEU A 71 6.42 -5.25 -1.51
C LEU A 71 7.08 -3.93 -1.89
N TYR A 72 8.08 -3.52 -1.11
CA TYR A 72 8.94 -2.40 -1.49
C TYR A 72 10.08 -2.93 -2.36
N GLN A 73 10.23 -2.34 -3.53
CA GLN A 73 11.32 -2.71 -4.43
C GLN A 73 12.16 -1.46 -4.70
N GLY A 74 13.29 -1.39 -4.02
CA GLY A 74 14.22 -0.29 -4.17
C GLY A 74 15.31 -0.61 -5.18
N VAL A 75 15.89 0.44 -5.73
CA VAL A 75 17.07 0.33 -6.59
C VAL A 75 18.30 0.40 -5.69
N SER A 76 19.19 -0.60 -5.76
CA SER A 76 20.34 -0.63 -4.90
C SER A 76 21.30 0.52 -5.21
N MET A 77 22.07 0.95 -4.21
CA MET A 77 23.05 2.02 -4.38
C MET A 77 24.12 1.64 -5.41
N MET A 78 24.47 0.37 -5.48
CA MET A 78 25.44 -0.11 -6.47
C MET A 78 24.90 0.03 -7.89
N GLU A 79 23.64 -0.32 -8.08
CA GLU A 79 22.98 -0.17 -9.38
C GLU A 79 22.90 1.29 -9.77
N ARG A 80 22.60 2.16 -8.81
CA ARG A 80 22.53 3.61 -9.03
C ARG A 80 23.88 4.21 -9.40
N GLY A 81 24.96 3.66 -8.84
CA GLY A 81 26.31 4.12 -9.10
C GLY A 81 26.93 3.62 -10.40
N ALA A 82 26.36 2.60 -11.04
CA ALA A 82 26.95 1.91 -12.18
C ALA A 82 26.35 2.36 -13.52
N GLY A 83 26.27 3.63 -13.79
CA GLY A 83 25.72 4.17 -15.04
C GLY A 83 24.21 4.07 -15.11
N HIS A 84 23.58 4.10 -13.99
CA HIS A 84 22.13 3.98 -13.88
C HIS A 84 21.39 5.17 -14.47
N VAL A 85 20.25 4.90 -15.12
CA VAL A 85 19.46 5.99 -15.68
C VAL A 85 18.79 6.80 -14.58
N ALA A 86 18.75 8.12 -14.76
CA ALA A 86 18.29 9.05 -13.74
C ALA A 86 16.81 8.90 -13.37
N ASN A 87 16.03 8.22 -14.20
CA ASN A 87 14.60 8.05 -13.95
C ASN A 87 14.22 6.72 -13.28
N ASP A 88 15.22 5.96 -12.83
CA ASP A 88 14.95 4.77 -12.04
C ASP A 88 14.50 5.19 -10.64
N ILE A 89 13.34 4.72 -10.23
CA ILE A 89 12.74 5.09 -8.95
C ILE A 89 12.35 3.85 -8.18
N ASP A 90 12.29 4.00 -6.86
CA ASP A 90 11.80 2.94 -6.00
C ASP A 90 10.29 2.75 -6.21
N ARG A 91 9.83 1.54 -6.01
CA ARG A 91 8.41 1.22 -6.16
C ARG A 91 7.90 0.47 -4.95
N ILE A 92 6.64 0.75 -4.61
CA ILE A 92 5.90 -0.05 -3.65
C ILE A 92 4.79 -0.72 -4.42
N PHE A 93 4.81 -2.06 -4.44
CA PHE A 93 3.74 -2.83 -5.02
C PHE A 93 2.69 -3.12 -3.96
N LEU A 94 1.44 -2.94 -4.32
CA LEU A 94 0.31 -3.35 -3.50
C LEU A 94 -0.46 -4.39 -4.30
N TYR A 95 -0.83 -5.48 -3.66
CA TYR A 95 -1.50 -6.57 -4.33
C TYR A 95 -2.96 -6.59 -3.93
N ARG A 96 -3.80 -6.19 -4.88
CA ARG A 96 -5.22 -5.96 -4.66
C ARG A 96 -5.94 -7.18 -4.09
N ARG A 97 -5.78 -8.36 -4.71
CA ARG A 97 -6.52 -9.55 -4.30
C ARG A 97 -6.10 -10.03 -2.91
N PRO A 98 -4.83 -10.12 -2.58
CA PRO A 98 -4.41 -10.40 -1.20
C PRO A 98 -4.93 -9.39 -0.19
N ILE A 99 -4.90 -8.09 -0.52
CA ILE A 99 -5.41 -7.05 0.37
C ILE A 99 -6.92 -7.22 0.60
N LEU A 100 -7.70 -7.45 -0.47
CA LEU A 100 -9.14 -7.64 -0.36
C LEU A 100 -9.48 -8.90 0.41
N ASP A 101 -8.72 -9.97 0.24
CA ASP A 101 -8.91 -11.22 0.96
C ASP A 101 -8.72 -10.99 2.47
N TYR A 102 -7.65 -10.32 2.84
CA TYR A 102 -7.39 -9.96 4.23
C TYR A 102 -8.50 -9.07 4.79
N TRP A 103 -8.91 -8.07 4.01
CA TRP A 103 -9.99 -7.16 4.40
C TRP A 103 -11.30 -7.89 4.68
N CYS A 104 -11.66 -8.83 3.82
CA CYS A 104 -12.89 -9.61 3.98
C CYS A 104 -12.90 -10.44 5.27
N GLU A 105 -11.74 -10.85 5.75
CA GLU A 105 -11.61 -11.65 6.96
C GLU A 105 -11.40 -10.82 8.22
N SER A 106 -11.17 -9.52 8.08
CA SER A 106 -10.89 -8.63 9.19
C SER A 106 -12.07 -7.71 9.48
N ASP A 107 -12.04 -7.06 10.63
CA ASP A 107 -13.00 -6.01 10.99
C ASP A 107 -12.42 -4.61 10.72
N GLU A 108 -11.29 -4.54 10.04
CA GLU A 108 -10.59 -3.29 9.80
C GLU A 108 -11.09 -2.61 8.51
N ASP A 109 -11.02 -1.29 8.49
CA ASP A 109 -11.34 -0.50 7.30
C ASP A 109 -10.26 -0.67 6.24
N LEU A 110 -10.66 -0.71 4.98
CA LEU A 110 -9.72 -0.88 3.89
C LEU A 110 -8.62 0.19 3.85
N PRO A 111 -8.93 1.50 4.03
CA PRO A 111 -7.87 2.50 4.09
C PRO A 111 -6.85 2.26 5.19
N HIS A 112 -7.29 1.78 6.35
CA HIS A 112 -6.40 1.44 7.45
C HIS A 112 -5.44 0.31 7.06
N ILE A 113 -5.96 -0.71 6.41
CA ILE A 113 -5.14 -1.84 5.94
C ILE A 113 -4.08 -1.37 4.94
N VAL A 114 -4.47 -0.53 3.99
CA VAL A 114 -3.53 0.00 2.99
C VAL A 114 -2.45 0.83 3.65
N ARG A 115 -2.80 1.70 4.62
CA ARG A 115 -1.80 2.48 5.38
C ARG A 115 -0.82 1.55 6.12
N HIS A 116 -1.35 0.52 6.74
CA HIS A 116 -0.54 -0.46 7.46
C HIS A 116 0.50 -1.11 6.53
N VAL A 117 0.05 -1.57 5.37
CA VAL A 117 0.94 -2.21 4.40
C VAL A 117 2.02 -1.23 3.94
N LEU A 118 1.64 -0.01 3.59
CA LEU A 118 2.60 1.02 3.15
C LEU A 118 3.65 1.31 4.21
N ILE A 119 3.21 1.55 5.44
CA ILE A 119 4.14 1.89 6.54
C ILE A 119 5.10 0.73 6.81
N HIS A 120 4.60 -0.50 6.81
CA HIS A 120 5.45 -1.65 7.09
C HIS A 120 6.45 -1.92 5.97
N GLU A 121 6.03 -1.79 4.71
CA GLU A 121 6.95 -1.99 3.59
C GLU A 121 8.03 -0.91 3.54
N ILE A 122 7.64 0.34 3.72
CA ILE A 122 8.60 1.45 3.78
C ILE A 122 9.51 1.30 5.00
N GLY A 123 8.93 0.98 6.15
CA GLY A 123 9.68 0.83 7.40
C GLY A 123 10.71 -0.26 7.33
N HIS A 124 10.35 -1.42 6.79
CA HIS A 124 11.29 -2.53 6.62
C HIS A 124 12.43 -2.16 5.69
N HIS A 125 12.14 -1.44 4.61
CA HIS A 125 13.16 -1.00 3.67
C HIS A 125 14.19 -0.08 4.32
N PHE A 126 13.75 0.81 5.21
CA PHE A 126 14.62 1.74 5.90
C PHE A 126 15.10 1.26 7.27
N GLY A 127 14.81 0.02 7.62
CA GLY A 127 15.28 -0.58 8.85
C GLY A 127 14.66 -0.04 10.12
N LEU A 128 13.42 0.43 10.05
CA LEU A 128 12.71 0.91 11.24
C LEU A 128 12.32 -0.24 12.16
N SER A 129 12.31 0.03 13.47
CA SER A 129 11.85 -0.94 14.44
C SER A 129 10.32 -1.07 14.39
N ASP A 130 9.82 -2.17 14.95
CA ASP A 130 8.38 -2.36 15.05
C ASP A 130 7.73 -1.25 15.88
N GLU A 131 8.40 -0.76 16.90
CA GLU A 131 7.91 0.36 17.72
C GLU A 131 7.78 1.65 16.91
N ASP A 132 8.78 1.94 16.07
CA ASP A 132 8.75 3.11 15.21
C ASP A 132 7.62 3.02 14.20
N MET A 133 7.43 1.84 13.60
CA MET A 133 6.35 1.62 12.64
C MET A 133 4.98 1.76 13.28
N GLU A 134 4.82 1.24 14.50
CA GLU A 134 3.58 1.37 15.24
C GLU A 134 3.25 2.84 15.56
N ARG A 135 4.25 3.61 15.95
CA ARG A 135 4.09 5.04 16.21
C ARG A 135 3.68 5.80 14.94
N LEU A 136 4.33 5.48 13.82
CA LEU A 136 3.98 6.10 12.53
C LEU A 136 2.56 5.76 12.10
N GLU A 137 2.14 4.52 12.34
CA GLU A 137 0.81 4.08 12.00
C GLU A 137 -0.25 4.80 12.83
N GLU A 138 0.01 4.98 14.13
CA GLU A 138 -0.88 5.75 15.01
C GLU A 138 -1.01 7.20 14.56
N GLU A 139 0.11 7.83 14.19
CA GLU A 139 0.11 9.21 13.70
C GLU A 139 -0.64 9.32 12.37
N ALA A 140 -0.45 8.34 11.48
CA ALA A 140 -1.14 8.33 10.20
C ALA A 140 -2.65 8.12 10.37
N ASP A 141 -3.04 7.24 11.27
CA ASP A 141 -4.46 7.00 11.58
C ASP A 141 -5.11 8.27 12.15
N ALA A 142 -4.41 8.96 13.03
CA ALA A 142 -4.90 10.23 13.59
C ALA A 142 -5.05 11.30 12.52
N ALA A 143 -4.09 11.38 11.60
CA ALA A 143 -4.17 12.34 10.49
C ALA A 143 -5.33 12.01 9.54
N ALA A 144 -5.57 10.74 9.28
CA ALA A 144 -6.67 10.29 8.44
C ALA A 144 -8.03 10.61 9.08
N ALA A 145 -8.13 10.48 10.41
CA ALA A 145 -9.36 10.77 11.13
C ALA A 145 -9.75 12.25 11.10
N LYS A 146 -8.78 13.14 10.86
CA LYS A 146 -9.01 14.58 10.78
C LYS A 146 -9.46 15.03 9.39
N ARG A 147 -9.41 14.16 8.41
CA ARG A 147 -9.83 14.44 7.05
C ARG A 147 -11.33 14.13 6.86
#